data_99d3b42928d5d35f7f8c60581739d891
#
_entry.id   99d3b42928d5d35f7f8c60581739d891
#
_cell.length_a   1.000
_cell.length_b   1.000
_cell.length_c   1.000
_cell.angle_alpha   90.00
_cell.angle_beta   90.00
_cell.angle_gamma   90.00
#
_symmetry.space_group_name_H-M   'P 1'
#
loop_
_entity.id
_entity.type
_entity.pdbx_description
1 polymer ?
#
loop_
_entity_poly.entity_id
_entity_poly.type
_entity_poly.pdbx_seq_one_letter_code
_entity_poly.pdbx_strand_id
1 'polypeptide(L)'
;MKTVKSPFHFKGGVHPDYNKELARDKAIEKLPLPAELVVSMSQHLGAPAKCLVKPGDFVRRGQLIGEKNGFISVCVRAPADGKVKAIEKRLGPAGGKADAVILDTTEVEEGNGERVMGNGLRFFRRLTGRLRRERSS
;
A
#
# COMPACT_ATOMS: atom_id res chain seq x y z
N MET A 1 -35.68 -9.14 -0.07
CA MET A 1 -34.69 -8.60 -1.00
C MET A 1 -35.27 -8.65 -2.41
N LYS A 2 -35.50 -7.53 -3.11
CA LYS A 2 -36.03 -7.53 -4.46
C LYS A 2 -34.91 -7.89 -5.44
N THR A 3 -35.03 -9.02 -6.11
CA THR A 3 -34.11 -9.43 -7.16
C THR A 3 -34.31 -8.54 -8.38
N VAL A 4 -33.32 -7.73 -8.72
CA VAL A 4 -33.33 -6.94 -9.96
C VAL A 4 -33.00 -7.88 -11.11
N LYS A 5 -33.98 -8.17 -11.96
CA LYS A 5 -33.72 -8.94 -13.17
C LYS A 5 -33.04 -8.04 -14.19
N SER A 6 -31.85 -8.41 -14.63
CA SER A 6 -31.16 -7.73 -15.74
C SER A 6 -31.92 -7.94 -17.01
N PRO A 7 -32.14 -6.88 -17.84
CA PRO A 7 -32.80 -7.00 -19.15
C PRO A 7 -31.93 -7.74 -20.19
N PHE A 8 -30.68 -7.98 -19.88
CA PHE A 8 -29.73 -8.65 -20.78
C PHE A 8 -29.56 -10.11 -20.36
N HIS A 9 -30.14 -11.03 -21.14
CA HIS A 9 -29.94 -12.47 -21.01
C HIS A 9 -28.83 -12.93 -21.95
N PHE A 10 -27.67 -13.30 -21.40
CA PHE A 10 -26.72 -14.10 -22.18
C PHE A 10 -27.15 -15.56 -22.15
N LYS A 11 -27.37 -16.14 -23.32
CA LYS A 11 -27.55 -17.59 -23.47
C LYS A 11 -26.15 -18.24 -23.38
N GLY A 12 -25.91 -18.91 -22.32
CA GLY A 12 -24.61 -19.54 -22.05
C GLY A 12 -23.69 -18.63 -21.24
N GLY A 13 -23.22 -19.11 -20.16
CA GLY A 13 -22.26 -18.48 -19.24
C GLY A 13 -21.84 -19.53 -18.25
N VAL A 14 -20.59 -19.45 -17.82
CA VAL A 14 -20.11 -20.29 -16.71
C VAL A 14 -20.33 -19.51 -15.43
N HIS A 15 -21.10 -20.08 -14.52
CA HIS A 15 -21.25 -19.57 -13.16
C HIS A 15 -20.36 -20.41 -12.23
N PRO A 16 -19.12 -19.99 -11.98
CA PRO A 16 -18.28 -20.68 -11.00
C PRO A 16 -18.86 -20.53 -9.61
N ASP A 17 -18.67 -21.54 -8.78
CA ASP A 17 -19.06 -21.49 -7.38
C ASP A 17 -18.35 -20.32 -6.68
N TYR A 18 -19.10 -19.52 -5.94
CA TYR A 18 -18.55 -18.33 -5.28
C TYR A 18 -17.62 -18.66 -4.11
N ASN A 19 -17.75 -19.83 -3.49
CA ASN A 19 -16.95 -20.30 -2.35
C ASN A 19 -16.78 -19.25 -1.24
N LYS A 20 -17.81 -18.41 -1.05
CA LYS A 20 -17.79 -17.32 -0.06
C LYS A 20 -18.25 -17.75 1.32
N GLU A 21 -18.78 -18.95 1.44
CA GLU A 21 -19.37 -19.48 2.67
C GLU A 21 -18.35 -19.53 3.81
N LEU A 22 -17.09 -19.81 3.49
CA LEU A 22 -16.00 -19.91 4.47
C LEU A 22 -15.65 -18.58 5.14
N ALA A 23 -15.92 -17.45 4.47
CA ALA A 23 -15.50 -16.13 4.93
C ALA A 23 -16.68 -15.16 5.20
N ARG A 24 -17.89 -15.48 4.70
CA ARG A 24 -19.03 -14.53 4.70
C ARG A 24 -19.41 -14.02 6.08
N ASP A 25 -19.36 -14.89 7.08
CA ASP A 25 -19.81 -14.59 8.44
C ASP A 25 -18.64 -14.33 9.41
N LYS A 26 -17.40 -14.21 8.87
CA LYS A 26 -16.21 -13.90 9.68
C LYS A 26 -15.96 -12.39 9.72
N ALA A 27 -15.53 -11.92 10.89
CA ALA A 27 -15.09 -10.55 11.05
C ALA A 27 -13.82 -10.25 10.22
N ILE A 28 -13.67 -9.00 9.78
CA ILE A 28 -12.45 -8.55 9.10
C ILE A 28 -11.32 -8.51 10.13
N GLU A 29 -10.29 -9.29 9.89
CA GLU A 29 -9.09 -9.31 10.73
C GLU A 29 -7.98 -8.45 10.11
N LYS A 30 -7.21 -7.78 10.97
CA LYS A 30 -6.01 -7.07 10.54
C LYS A 30 -4.84 -8.04 10.54
N LEU A 31 -4.21 -8.19 9.40
CA LEU A 31 -2.97 -8.96 9.29
C LEU A 31 -1.84 -8.19 10.00
N PRO A 32 -1.02 -8.85 10.85
CA PRO A 32 0.17 -8.22 11.40
C PRO A 32 1.13 -7.81 10.28
N LEU A 33 1.80 -6.68 10.46
CA LEU A 33 2.75 -6.18 9.48
C LEU A 33 3.96 -7.12 9.44
N PRO A 34 4.32 -7.70 8.28
CA PRO A 34 5.52 -8.53 8.16
C PRO A 34 6.77 -7.66 8.21
N ALA A 35 7.89 -8.20 8.66
CA ALA A 35 9.16 -7.51 8.77
C ALA A 35 9.69 -6.99 7.41
N GLU A 36 9.34 -7.65 6.32
CA GLU A 36 9.74 -7.28 4.96
C GLU A 36 8.54 -7.27 4.02
N LEU A 37 8.41 -6.22 3.22
CA LEU A 37 7.39 -6.08 2.19
C LEU A 37 8.04 -5.93 0.82
N VAL A 38 7.57 -6.69 -0.16
CA VAL A 38 8.04 -6.63 -1.54
C VAL A 38 6.97 -5.96 -2.40
N VAL A 39 7.25 -4.78 -2.92
CA VAL A 39 6.32 -3.98 -3.73
C VAL A 39 6.78 -3.98 -5.18
N SER A 40 6.11 -4.75 -6.03
CA SER A 40 6.43 -4.81 -7.47
C SER A 40 6.04 -3.50 -8.16
N MET A 41 6.87 -3.04 -9.09
CA MET A 41 6.57 -1.91 -9.96
C MET A 41 5.66 -2.30 -11.14
N SER A 42 5.42 -3.60 -11.35
CA SER A 42 4.53 -4.16 -12.39
C SER A 42 3.35 -4.89 -11.76
N GLN A 43 2.37 -4.13 -11.27
CA GLN A 43 1.15 -4.67 -10.65
C GLN A 43 -0.10 -4.49 -11.53
N HIS A 44 0.07 -3.98 -12.74
CA HIS A 44 -1.01 -3.64 -13.66
C HIS A 44 -0.65 -4.03 -15.10
N LEU A 45 -1.62 -4.02 -15.99
CA LEU A 45 -1.37 -4.15 -17.42
C LEU A 45 -0.61 -2.92 -17.95
N GLY A 46 0.24 -3.14 -18.96
CA GLY A 46 1.03 -2.09 -19.61
C GLY A 46 2.43 -1.95 -19.05
N ALA A 47 3.02 -0.76 -19.25
CA ALA A 47 4.40 -0.51 -18.87
C ALA A 47 4.57 -0.47 -17.34
N PRO A 48 5.59 -1.14 -16.77
CA PRO A 48 5.90 -1.05 -15.35
C PRO A 48 6.08 0.40 -14.89
N ALA A 49 5.69 0.71 -13.67
CA ALA A 49 5.90 2.01 -13.08
C ALA A 49 7.40 2.31 -12.94
N LYS A 50 7.77 3.56 -13.14
CA LYS A 50 9.14 4.04 -12.93
C LYS A 50 9.39 4.24 -11.45
N CYS A 51 10.39 3.56 -10.89
CA CYS A 51 10.75 3.69 -9.49
C CYS A 51 11.31 5.10 -9.20
N LEU A 52 10.79 5.71 -8.12
CA LEU A 52 11.19 7.07 -7.67
C LEU A 52 12.09 7.04 -6.44
N VAL A 53 12.17 5.91 -5.75
CA VAL A 53 12.92 5.78 -4.50
C VAL A 53 14.24 5.05 -4.72
N LYS A 54 15.16 5.21 -3.77
CA LYS A 54 16.47 4.58 -3.76
C LYS A 54 16.65 3.73 -2.50
N PRO A 55 17.55 2.73 -2.51
CA PRO A 55 17.93 2.03 -1.29
C PRO A 55 18.39 3.02 -0.20
N GLY A 56 17.91 2.84 1.01
CA GLY A 56 18.17 3.72 2.15
C GLY A 56 17.12 4.79 2.39
N ASP A 57 16.25 5.09 1.42
CA ASP A 57 15.17 6.07 1.60
C ASP A 57 14.13 5.56 2.59
N PHE A 58 13.60 6.47 3.42
CA PHE A 58 12.45 6.17 4.27
C PHE A 58 11.15 6.57 3.53
N VAL A 59 10.19 5.67 3.48
CA VAL A 59 8.90 5.89 2.84
C VAL A 59 7.77 5.74 3.84
N ARG A 60 6.69 6.48 3.62
CA ARG A 60 5.48 6.43 4.44
C ARG A 60 4.37 5.71 3.72
N ARG A 61 3.49 5.12 4.47
CA ARG A 61 2.25 4.53 3.95
C ARG A 61 1.50 5.51 3.06
N GLY A 62 1.17 5.10 1.84
CA GLY A 62 0.50 5.92 0.83
C GLY A 62 1.44 6.84 0.04
N GLN A 63 2.72 6.96 0.40
CA GLN A 63 3.69 7.74 -0.37
C GLN A 63 3.89 7.16 -1.77
N LEU A 64 4.04 8.03 -2.77
CA LEU A 64 4.33 7.64 -4.13
C LEU A 64 5.76 7.09 -4.22
N ILE A 65 5.91 5.83 -4.61
CA ILE A 65 7.20 5.15 -4.79
C ILE A 65 7.47 4.75 -6.24
N GLY A 66 6.42 4.71 -7.06
CA GLY A 66 6.52 4.46 -8.49
C GLY A 66 5.59 5.38 -9.27
N GLU A 67 6.13 6.06 -10.28
CA GLU A 67 5.38 6.93 -11.17
C GLU A 67 4.90 6.15 -12.40
N LYS A 68 3.73 6.52 -12.93
CA LYS A 68 3.23 5.95 -14.19
C LYS A 68 4.24 6.16 -15.33
N ASN A 69 4.40 5.14 -16.16
CA ASN A 69 5.33 5.14 -17.28
C ASN A 69 4.58 4.87 -18.59
N GLY A 70 4.12 5.92 -19.26
CA GLY A 70 3.38 5.84 -20.51
C GLY A 70 1.86 5.89 -20.35
N PHE A 71 1.15 5.57 -21.44
CA PHE A 71 -0.31 5.73 -21.53
C PHE A 71 -1.06 4.70 -20.71
N ILE A 72 -0.64 3.43 -20.77
CA ILE A 72 -1.21 2.34 -19.96
C ILE A 72 -0.22 2.03 -18.83
N SER A 73 -0.37 2.71 -17.72
CA SER A 73 0.45 2.54 -16.52
C SER A 73 -0.23 3.22 -15.33
N VAL A 74 0.04 2.73 -14.12
CA VAL A 74 -0.53 3.25 -12.87
C VAL A 74 0.59 3.55 -11.88
N CYS A 75 0.39 4.57 -11.05
CA CYS A 75 1.30 4.89 -9.96
C CYS A 75 1.29 3.83 -8.86
N VAL A 76 2.44 3.54 -8.28
CA VAL A 76 2.59 2.61 -7.16
C VAL A 76 2.89 3.39 -5.88
N ARG A 77 2.19 3.03 -4.80
CA ARG A 77 2.33 3.66 -3.48
C ARG A 77 2.81 2.66 -2.44
N ALA A 78 3.51 3.15 -1.44
CA ALA A 78 3.97 2.33 -0.32
C ALA A 78 2.79 1.81 0.49
N PRO A 79 2.70 0.49 0.78
CA PRO A 79 1.62 -0.10 1.57
C PRO A 79 1.76 0.15 3.07
N ALA A 80 2.97 0.40 3.54
CA ALA A 80 3.29 0.66 4.95
C ALA A 80 4.44 1.66 5.06
N ASP A 81 4.68 2.14 6.28
CA ASP A 81 5.88 2.88 6.61
C ASP A 81 7.06 1.91 6.63
N GLY A 82 8.23 2.36 6.18
CA GLY A 82 9.41 1.52 6.17
C GLY A 82 10.60 2.16 5.47
N LYS A 83 11.74 1.49 5.56
CA LYS A 83 12.97 1.88 4.88
C LYS A 83 13.18 1.02 3.64
N VAL A 84 13.53 1.63 2.54
CA VAL A 84 13.87 0.89 1.31
C VAL A 84 15.19 0.15 1.53
N LYS A 85 15.11 -1.17 1.62
CA LYS A 85 16.28 -2.05 1.80
C LYS A 85 17.05 -2.24 0.50
N ALA A 86 16.32 -2.57 -0.58
CA ALA A 86 16.89 -2.84 -1.89
C ALA A 86 15.85 -2.64 -2.99
N ILE A 87 16.33 -2.53 -4.23
CA ILE A 87 15.50 -2.61 -5.44
C ILE A 87 16.04 -3.77 -6.25
N GLU A 88 15.23 -4.80 -6.44
CA GLU A 88 15.62 -6.04 -7.10
C GLU A 88 14.61 -6.46 -8.16
N LYS A 89 15.07 -7.27 -9.10
CA LYS A 89 14.17 -7.89 -10.08
C LYS A 89 13.52 -9.13 -9.46
N ARG A 90 12.21 -9.06 -9.24
CA ARG A 90 11.39 -10.16 -8.72
C ARG A 90 10.38 -10.62 -9.77
N LEU A 91 9.90 -11.85 -9.62
CA LEU A 91 8.83 -12.37 -10.46
C LEU A 91 7.56 -11.54 -10.22
N GLY A 92 7.04 -10.96 -11.28
CA GLY A 92 5.80 -10.18 -11.24
C GLY A 92 4.55 -11.03 -11.50
N PRO A 93 3.36 -10.47 -11.29
CA PRO A 93 2.08 -11.18 -11.48
C PRO A 93 1.88 -11.71 -12.91
N ALA A 94 2.48 -11.07 -13.89
CA ALA A 94 2.41 -11.48 -15.31
C ALA A 94 3.42 -12.55 -15.72
N GLY A 95 4.17 -13.15 -14.77
CA GLY A 95 5.17 -14.18 -15.03
C GLY A 95 6.53 -13.67 -15.51
N GLY A 96 6.70 -12.36 -15.75
CA GLY A 96 7.97 -11.72 -16.10
C GLY A 96 8.70 -11.16 -14.88
N LYS A 97 10.01 -10.92 -15.02
CA LYS A 97 10.78 -10.21 -13.98
C LYS A 97 10.56 -8.70 -14.10
N ALA A 98 10.19 -8.05 -13.02
CA ALA A 98 10.03 -6.61 -12.90
C ALA A 98 10.79 -6.09 -11.69
N ASP A 99 11.12 -4.81 -11.70
CA ASP A 99 11.71 -4.15 -10.55
C ASP A 99 10.72 -4.17 -9.38
N ALA A 100 11.20 -4.51 -8.20
CA ALA A 100 10.45 -4.51 -6.96
C ALA A 100 11.22 -3.77 -5.88
N VAL A 101 10.53 -2.94 -5.13
CA VAL A 101 11.06 -2.24 -3.97
C VAL A 101 10.86 -3.12 -2.75
N ILE A 102 11.94 -3.40 -2.04
CA ILE A 102 11.93 -4.17 -0.80
C ILE A 102 11.95 -3.17 0.35
N LEU A 103 10.88 -3.18 1.14
CA LEU A 103 10.72 -2.32 2.31
C LEU A 103 11.00 -3.13 3.58
N ASP A 104 11.87 -2.63 4.43
CA ASP A 104 12.05 -3.08 5.80
C ASP A 104 11.10 -2.30 6.71
N THR A 105 10.23 -2.99 7.40
CA THR A 105 9.23 -2.42 8.30
C THR A 105 9.57 -2.59 9.77
N THR A 106 10.70 -3.20 10.10
CA THR A 106 11.10 -3.49 11.49
C THR A 106 11.57 -2.26 12.26
N GLU A 107 12.13 -1.26 11.54
CA GLU A 107 12.61 -0.01 12.15
C GLU A 107 11.48 1.01 12.39
N VAL A 108 10.25 0.67 12.00
CA VAL A 108 9.07 1.51 12.20
C VAL A 108 8.39 1.01 13.46
N GLU A 109 8.68 1.63 14.60
CA GLU A 109 7.76 1.53 15.73
C GLU A 109 6.37 1.93 15.23
N GLU A 110 5.33 1.20 15.62
CA GLU A 110 3.94 1.62 15.41
C GLU A 110 3.74 2.97 16.12
N GLY A 111 4.31 4.00 15.52
CA GLY A 111 4.27 5.38 16.00
C GLY A 111 2.89 5.92 15.74
N ASN A 112 2.17 6.17 16.82
CA ASN A 112 1.08 7.14 16.91
C ASN A 112 1.15 8.13 15.75
N GLY A 113 0.11 8.12 14.91
CA GLY A 113 -0.10 8.93 13.72
C GLY A 113 0.42 10.36 13.73
N GLU A 114 1.71 10.56 13.68
CA GLU A 114 2.32 11.85 13.41
C GLU A 114 2.32 12.11 11.91
N ARG A 115 1.38 12.93 11.47
CA ARG A 115 1.45 13.55 10.16
C ARG A 115 2.55 14.61 10.18
N VAL A 116 3.70 14.29 9.65
CA VAL A 116 4.67 15.33 9.27
C VAL A 116 4.23 15.92 7.94
N MET A 117 3.62 17.09 7.99
CA MET A 117 3.49 17.92 6.79
C MET A 117 4.87 18.40 6.38
N GLY A 118 5.18 18.29 5.07
CA GLY A 118 6.45 18.75 4.52
C GLY A 118 6.68 20.22 4.85
N ASN A 119 7.58 20.49 5.75
CA ASN A 119 8.31 21.73 6.04
C ASN A 119 8.97 21.65 7.43
N GLY A 120 9.49 20.47 7.83
CA GLY A 120 10.44 20.40 8.95
C GLY A 120 9.92 20.72 10.36
N LEU A 121 8.64 20.98 10.53
CA LEU A 121 8.05 21.20 11.86
C LEU A 121 7.52 19.89 12.44
N ARG A 122 8.18 19.40 13.47
CA ARG A 122 7.71 18.27 14.29
C ARG A 122 6.62 18.76 15.23
N PHE A 123 5.37 18.36 14.98
CA PHE A 123 4.30 18.53 15.95
C PHE A 123 4.15 17.25 16.77
N PHE A 124 4.54 17.29 18.03
CA PHE A 124 4.25 16.27 19.03
C PHE A 124 2.79 16.41 19.49
N ARG A 125 1.91 15.51 19.08
CA ARG A 125 0.59 15.41 19.69
C ARG A 125 0.62 14.35 20.79
N ARG A 126 0.93 14.79 22.02
CA ARG A 126 0.78 13.98 23.23
C ARG A 126 -0.71 13.70 23.45
N LEU A 127 -1.10 12.44 23.55
CA LEU A 127 -2.44 11.95 23.91
C LEU A 127 -2.74 12.16 25.41
N THR A 128 -2.52 13.34 25.94
CA THR A 128 -3.07 13.75 27.24
C THR A 128 -3.43 15.22 27.12
N GLY A 129 -4.72 15.49 27.18
CA GLY A 129 -5.30 16.81 27.02
C GLY A 129 -4.86 17.82 28.07
N ARG A 130 -3.72 18.44 27.87
CA ARG A 130 -3.37 19.75 28.47
C ARG A 130 -2.20 20.35 27.69
N LEU A 131 -2.48 21.43 26.99
CA LEU A 131 -1.47 22.35 26.47
C LEU A 131 -0.72 23.02 27.64
N ARG A 132 0.53 22.68 27.86
CA ARG A 132 1.44 23.46 28.68
C ARG A 132 2.32 24.30 27.76
N ARG A 133 2.12 25.60 27.75
CA ARG A 133 3.06 26.56 27.18
C ARG A 133 4.26 26.64 28.10
N GLU A 134 5.41 26.20 27.65
CA GLU A 134 6.68 26.57 28.28
C GLU A 134 7.19 27.83 27.58
N ARG A 135 7.29 28.90 28.34
CA ARG A 135 8.03 30.11 27.99
C ARG A 135 9.50 29.83 28.31
N SER A 136 10.36 29.95 27.33
CA SER A 136 11.81 30.05 27.57
C SER A 136 12.14 31.48 27.97
N SER A 137 12.82 31.58 29.08
CA SER A 137 13.57 32.78 29.52
C SER A 137 14.89 32.83 28.77
#